data_c50ca8e1e6c5d6ae11329dd1537a2cd0
#
_entry.id   c50ca8e1e6c5d6ae11329dd1537a2cd0
#
_cell.length_a   1.000
_cell.length_b   1.000
_cell.length_c   1.000
_cell.angle_alpha   90.00
_cell.angle_beta   90.00
_cell.angle_gamma   90.00
#
_symmetry.space_group_name_H-M   'P 1'
#
loop_
_entity.id
_entity.type
_entity.pdbx_description
1 polymer ?
#
loop_
_entity_poly.entity_id
_entity_poly.type
_entity_poly.pdbx_seq_one_letter_code
_entity_poly.pdbx_strand_id
1 'polypeptide(L)'
;AVEFLREKGLAAAAKKAGRIAAEGMITSFVAPDKKCGALVEVNCETDFVTKVDDFRKFAQELAEHVAVKAPKALSAETGKEGPYLLEQTLKSGATVQETVNQLVASIGEKITVRRFARFERSEPGFIQDYIHMGGKIGVLLELALEKAEAAGEEAFLNLAKDLAMQVAAAKPEYVRRDEVDEETLAKEKAIYIAQAVNEGKPEAIAEKIAQGRLEKFFKETCLEEQVYIKDNNLTVKKLLEQVASDLGAGIKIVRFARYEKGEGLAKRSDDFVGEVM
;
A
#
# COMPACT_ATOMS: atom_id res chain seq x y z
N ALA A 1 -9.83 36.29 -11.48
CA ALA A 1 -10.16 34.95 -12.06
C ALA A 1 -9.63 33.82 -11.18
N VAL A 2 -8.34 33.82 -10.84
CA VAL A 2 -7.72 32.73 -10.02
C VAL A 2 -8.34 32.65 -8.62
N GLU A 3 -8.50 33.77 -7.94
CA GLU A 3 -9.09 33.86 -6.60
C GLU A 3 -10.54 33.36 -6.58
N PHE A 4 -11.33 33.73 -7.56
CA PHE A 4 -12.70 33.23 -7.73
C PHE A 4 -12.77 31.71 -7.95
N LEU A 5 -11.82 31.16 -8.70
CA LEU A 5 -11.74 29.69 -8.91
C LEU A 5 -11.35 28.97 -7.62
N ARG A 6 -10.46 29.56 -6.81
CA ARG A 6 -10.09 29.02 -5.48
C ARG A 6 -11.30 29.01 -4.54
N GLU A 7 -12.03 30.13 -4.42
CA GLU A 7 -13.22 30.22 -3.58
C GLU A 7 -14.29 29.22 -4.01
N LYS A 8 -14.53 29.10 -5.33
CA LYS A 8 -15.49 28.11 -5.88
C LYS A 8 -15.06 26.69 -5.60
N GLY A 9 -13.76 26.39 -5.70
CA GLY A 9 -13.18 25.07 -5.37
C GLY A 9 -13.37 24.71 -3.90
N LEU A 10 -13.07 25.63 -2.99
CA LEU A 10 -13.26 25.46 -1.55
C LEU A 10 -14.74 25.20 -1.20
N ALA A 11 -15.66 26.01 -1.76
CA ALA A 11 -17.10 25.84 -1.52
C ALA A 11 -17.61 24.49 -2.05
N ALA A 12 -17.15 24.04 -3.22
CA ALA A 12 -17.51 22.76 -3.79
C ALA A 12 -16.98 21.59 -2.94
N ALA A 13 -15.73 21.67 -2.47
CA ALA A 13 -15.14 20.66 -1.60
C ALA A 13 -15.87 20.58 -0.25
N ALA A 14 -16.18 21.73 0.38
CA ALA A 14 -16.91 21.78 1.64
C ALA A 14 -18.30 21.12 1.54
N LYS A 15 -19.07 21.38 0.47
CA LYS A 15 -20.38 20.74 0.25
C LYS A 15 -20.32 19.23 0.12
N LYS A 16 -19.18 18.67 -0.29
CA LYS A 16 -19.00 17.24 -0.56
C LYS A 16 -18.21 16.52 0.55
N ALA A 17 -17.69 17.26 1.54
CA ALA A 17 -16.81 16.70 2.58
C ALA A 17 -17.41 15.49 3.30
N GLY A 18 -18.71 15.46 3.58
CA GLY A 18 -19.42 14.37 4.25
C GLY A 18 -19.75 13.14 3.39
N ARG A 19 -19.47 13.18 2.07
CA ARG A 19 -19.81 12.07 1.18
C ARG A 19 -18.83 10.91 1.31
N ILE A 20 -19.30 9.69 1.03
CA ILE A 20 -18.46 8.49 0.98
C ILE A 20 -17.65 8.50 -0.33
N ALA A 21 -16.34 8.39 -0.22
CA ALA A 21 -15.41 8.27 -1.34
C ALA A 21 -14.52 7.03 -1.12
N ALA A 22 -15.07 5.86 -1.45
CA ALA A 22 -14.40 4.56 -1.28
C ALA A 22 -13.86 3.99 -2.61
N GLU A 23 -14.23 4.61 -3.75
CA GLU A 23 -13.63 4.36 -5.04
C GLU A 23 -12.35 5.20 -5.20
N GLY A 24 -11.68 5.11 -6.36
CA GLY A 24 -10.45 5.83 -6.64
C GLY A 24 -9.37 4.95 -7.24
N MET A 25 -8.12 5.35 -7.09
CA MET A 25 -6.99 4.57 -7.58
C MET A 25 -5.76 4.68 -6.69
N ILE A 26 -4.95 3.64 -6.75
CA ILE A 26 -3.60 3.63 -6.22
C ILE A 26 -2.64 3.82 -7.40
N THR A 27 -1.69 4.69 -7.23
CA THR A 27 -0.63 4.96 -8.21
C THR A 27 0.72 4.95 -7.54
N SER A 28 1.76 4.66 -8.30
CA SER A 28 3.13 4.60 -7.84
C SER A 28 4.05 5.41 -8.71
N PHE A 29 5.17 5.79 -8.14
CA PHE A 29 6.32 6.31 -8.87
C PHE A 29 7.58 5.75 -8.21
N VAL A 30 8.51 5.27 -9.03
CA VAL A 30 9.85 4.88 -8.60
C VAL A 30 10.86 5.65 -9.46
N ALA A 31 11.81 6.31 -8.81
CA ALA A 31 12.86 7.04 -9.50
C ALA A 31 13.66 6.11 -10.42
N PRO A 32 14.16 6.60 -11.59
CA PRO A 32 14.88 5.76 -12.55
C PRO A 32 16.10 5.04 -11.97
N ASP A 33 16.78 5.67 -10.98
CA ASP A 33 17.93 5.11 -10.28
C ASP A 33 17.55 4.15 -9.13
N LYS A 34 16.24 3.89 -8.97
CA LYS A 34 15.69 3.01 -7.93
C LYS A 34 16.04 3.39 -6.49
N LYS A 35 16.41 4.65 -6.23
CA LYS A 35 16.76 5.15 -4.90
C LYS A 35 15.56 5.48 -4.04
N CYS A 36 14.52 6.01 -4.65
CA CYS A 36 13.29 6.33 -3.93
C CYS A 36 12.06 5.96 -4.74
N GLY A 37 10.96 5.77 -4.04
CA GLY A 37 9.66 5.51 -4.64
C GLY A 37 8.54 5.91 -3.70
N ALA A 38 7.35 6.05 -4.28
CA ALA A 38 6.14 6.34 -3.54
C ALA A 38 4.96 5.54 -4.05
N LEU A 39 4.02 5.29 -3.14
CA LEU A 39 2.72 4.70 -3.40
C LEU A 39 1.68 5.67 -2.81
N VAL A 40 0.67 6.02 -3.58
CA VAL A 40 -0.35 7.01 -3.19
C VAL A 40 -1.74 6.46 -3.47
N GLU A 41 -2.67 6.66 -2.53
CA GLU A 41 -4.10 6.38 -2.73
C GLU A 41 -4.88 7.69 -2.82
N VAL A 42 -5.56 7.89 -3.96
CA VAL A 42 -6.49 9.01 -4.18
C VAL A 42 -7.88 8.45 -4.35
N ASN A 43 -8.81 8.84 -3.47
CA ASN A 43 -10.18 8.34 -3.47
C ASN A 43 -11.15 9.32 -4.13
N CYS A 44 -12.24 8.77 -4.70
CA CYS A 44 -13.37 9.47 -5.27
C CYS A 44 -14.67 8.72 -4.97
N GLU A 45 -15.83 9.28 -5.35
CA GLU A 45 -17.14 8.67 -5.06
C GLU A 45 -17.43 7.48 -5.97
N THR A 46 -17.08 7.58 -7.28
CA THR A 46 -17.37 6.54 -8.28
C THR A 46 -16.12 6.13 -9.06
N ASP A 47 -16.14 4.93 -9.64
CA ASP A 47 -15.05 4.42 -10.46
C ASP A 47 -14.91 5.13 -11.82
N PHE A 48 -15.95 5.83 -12.27
CA PHE A 48 -15.92 6.63 -13.50
C PHE A 48 -14.85 7.73 -13.44
N VAL A 49 -14.64 8.35 -12.26
CA VAL A 49 -13.63 9.38 -12.07
C VAL A 49 -12.22 8.85 -12.34
N THR A 50 -11.96 7.57 -12.09
CA THR A 50 -10.65 6.96 -12.35
C THR A 50 -10.30 6.90 -13.86
N LYS A 51 -11.27 7.15 -14.74
CA LYS A 51 -11.09 7.21 -16.19
C LYS A 51 -10.90 8.65 -16.70
N VAL A 52 -11.10 9.65 -15.84
CA VAL A 52 -10.91 11.07 -16.18
C VAL A 52 -9.42 11.39 -16.22
N ASP A 53 -8.97 11.96 -17.33
CA ASP A 53 -7.55 12.24 -17.56
C ASP A 53 -6.93 13.16 -16.51
N ASP A 54 -7.64 14.22 -16.09
CA ASP A 54 -7.14 15.16 -15.11
C ASP A 54 -6.96 14.52 -13.74
N PHE A 55 -7.84 13.59 -13.34
CA PHE A 55 -7.70 12.81 -12.12
C PHE A 55 -6.48 11.90 -12.18
N ARG A 56 -6.28 11.20 -13.31
CA ARG A 56 -5.14 10.30 -13.52
C ARG A 56 -3.81 11.04 -13.52
N LYS A 57 -3.76 12.19 -14.23
CA LYS A 57 -2.57 13.04 -14.27
C LYS A 57 -2.21 13.56 -12.89
N PHE A 58 -3.20 14.03 -12.14
CA PHE A 58 -3.00 14.46 -10.75
C PHE A 58 -2.46 13.33 -9.87
N ALA A 59 -3.07 12.15 -9.91
CA ALA A 59 -2.62 11.01 -9.10
C ALA A 59 -1.18 10.61 -9.44
N GLN A 60 -0.81 10.62 -10.72
CA GLN A 60 0.55 10.31 -11.16
C GLN A 60 1.57 11.40 -10.75
N GLU A 61 1.23 12.66 -10.94
CA GLU A 61 2.06 13.79 -10.49
C GLU A 61 2.27 13.77 -8.97
N LEU A 62 1.21 13.42 -8.23
CA LEU A 62 1.26 13.32 -6.77
C LEU A 62 2.21 12.22 -6.30
N ALA A 63 2.21 11.04 -6.96
CA ALA A 63 3.14 9.97 -6.63
C ALA A 63 4.60 10.38 -6.89
N GLU A 64 4.88 11.02 -8.02
CA GLU A 64 6.20 11.58 -8.31
C GLU A 64 6.60 12.64 -7.27
N HIS A 65 5.67 13.54 -6.93
CA HIS A 65 5.90 14.60 -5.95
C HIS A 65 6.25 14.02 -4.57
N VAL A 66 5.48 13.02 -4.09
CA VAL A 66 5.76 12.35 -2.81
C VAL A 66 7.15 11.70 -2.82
N ALA A 67 7.51 11.01 -3.89
CA ALA A 67 8.82 10.36 -4.00
C ALA A 67 9.96 11.38 -3.89
N VAL A 68 9.85 12.51 -4.60
CA VAL A 68 10.92 13.52 -4.73
C VAL A 68 10.96 14.48 -3.55
N LYS A 69 9.80 14.97 -3.08
CA LYS A 69 9.71 16.03 -2.06
C LYS A 69 9.67 15.51 -0.62
N ALA A 70 9.54 14.20 -0.45
CA ALA A 70 9.62 13.51 0.83
C ALA A 70 8.73 14.13 1.95
N PRO A 71 7.41 14.30 1.74
CA PRO A 71 6.52 14.73 2.81
C PRO A 71 6.55 13.72 3.95
N LYS A 72 6.46 14.20 5.20
CA LYS A 72 6.44 13.32 6.37
C LYS A 72 5.02 12.89 6.77
N ALA A 73 4.04 13.73 6.48
CA ALA A 73 2.64 13.50 6.83
C ALA A 73 1.70 14.09 5.77
N LEU A 74 0.44 13.65 5.81
CA LEU A 74 -0.60 14.15 4.90
C LEU A 74 -0.96 15.62 5.23
N SER A 75 -1.30 15.87 6.49
CA SER A 75 -1.65 17.19 7.04
C SER A 75 -1.29 17.24 8.53
N ALA A 76 -1.41 18.42 9.14
CA ALA A 76 -1.23 18.62 10.58
C ALA A 76 -2.23 17.82 11.42
N GLU A 77 -3.44 17.55 10.89
CA GLU A 77 -4.48 16.76 11.55
C GLU A 77 -4.07 15.32 11.84
N THR A 78 -3.04 14.80 11.15
CA THR A 78 -2.48 13.46 11.40
C THR A 78 -1.70 13.34 12.72
N GLY A 79 -1.46 14.44 13.42
CA GLY A 79 -0.66 14.48 14.65
C GLY A 79 0.84 14.26 14.45
N LYS A 80 1.30 14.16 13.20
CA LYS A 80 2.72 14.02 12.84
C LYS A 80 3.32 15.39 12.47
N GLU A 81 4.61 15.53 12.65
CA GLU A 81 5.33 16.73 12.21
C GLU A 81 5.44 16.82 10.68
N GLY A 82 5.42 18.08 10.14
CA GLY A 82 5.62 18.34 8.71
C GLY A 82 7.04 18.04 8.20
N PRO A 83 7.29 18.20 6.93
CA PRO A 83 6.45 18.89 5.94
C PRO A 83 5.20 18.07 5.52
N TYR A 84 4.07 18.77 5.36
CA TYR A 84 2.76 18.18 5.05
C TYR A 84 2.50 18.15 3.55
N LEU A 85 2.07 17.01 3.04
CA LEU A 85 1.83 16.82 1.61
C LEU A 85 0.80 17.79 1.05
N LEU A 86 -0.33 18.00 1.75
CA LEU A 86 -1.41 18.85 1.25
C LEU A 86 -1.02 20.33 1.09
N GLU A 87 -0.02 20.77 1.82
CA GLU A 87 0.51 22.16 1.79
C GLU A 87 1.63 22.34 0.75
N GLN A 88 2.19 21.25 0.21
CA GLN A 88 3.28 21.34 -0.76
C GLN A 88 2.77 21.79 -2.13
N THR A 89 3.58 22.60 -2.82
CA THR A 89 3.27 23.14 -4.13
C THR A 89 3.67 22.16 -5.24
N LEU A 90 2.74 21.80 -6.10
CA LEU A 90 2.94 20.98 -7.29
C LEU A 90 3.63 21.78 -8.43
N LYS A 91 4.02 21.09 -9.50
CA LYS A 91 4.63 21.72 -10.69
C LYS A 91 3.74 22.80 -11.32
N SER A 92 2.41 22.69 -11.16
CA SER A 92 1.42 23.67 -11.61
C SER A 92 1.48 25.03 -10.89
N GLY A 93 2.16 25.12 -9.74
CA GLY A 93 2.21 26.30 -8.88
C GLY A 93 1.07 26.37 -7.85
N ALA A 94 0.12 25.45 -7.86
CA ALA A 94 -0.91 25.31 -6.84
C ALA A 94 -0.47 24.29 -5.77
N THR A 95 -1.00 24.41 -4.55
CA THR A 95 -0.79 23.37 -3.54
C THR A 95 -1.56 22.09 -3.90
N VAL A 96 -1.16 20.97 -3.29
CA VAL A 96 -1.89 19.70 -3.44
C VAL A 96 -3.36 19.88 -3.04
N GLN A 97 -3.63 20.54 -1.91
CA GLN A 97 -5.00 20.80 -1.46
C GLN A 97 -5.80 21.69 -2.44
N GLU A 98 -5.19 22.73 -2.98
CA GLU A 98 -5.83 23.59 -3.97
C GLU A 98 -6.17 22.81 -5.25
N THR A 99 -5.27 21.95 -5.71
CA THR A 99 -5.48 21.10 -6.88
C THR A 99 -6.61 20.10 -6.64
N VAL A 100 -6.68 19.48 -5.47
CA VAL A 100 -7.81 18.62 -5.07
C VAL A 100 -9.13 19.40 -5.12
N ASN A 101 -9.19 20.61 -4.55
CA ASN A 101 -10.40 21.43 -4.55
C ASN A 101 -10.85 21.80 -5.97
N GLN A 102 -9.90 22.08 -6.86
CA GLN A 102 -10.18 22.36 -8.29
C GLN A 102 -10.76 21.12 -8.99
N LEU A 103 -10.21 19.94 -8.75
CA LEU A 103 -10.72 18.68 -9.29
C LEU A 103 -12.14 18.38 -8.78
N VAL A 104 -12.39 18.61 -7.48
CA VAL A 104 -13.74 18.47 -6.90
C VAL A 104 -14.75 19.42 -7.58
N ALA A 105 -14.34 20.65 -7.90
CA ALA A 105 -15.20 21.62 -8.57
C ALA A 105 -15.47 21.27 -10.04
N SER A 106 -14.48 20.75 -10.77
CA SER A 106 -14.58 20.42 -12.19
C SER A 106 -15.28 19.08 -12.43
N ILE A 107 -14.94 18.05 -11.65
CA ILE A 107 -15.47 16.69 -11.80
C ILE A 107 -16.84 16.54 -11.12
N GLY A 108 -17.08 17.29 -10.03
CA GLY A 108 -18.37 17.26 -9.34
C GLY A 108 -18.48 16.17 -8.28
N GLU A 109 -17.43 15.41 -7.99
CA GLU A 109 -17.37 14.39 -6.94
C GLU A 109 -16.42 14.78 -5.82
N LYS A 110 -16.59 14.17 -4.63
CA LYS A 110 -15.58 14.23 -3.56
C LYS A 110 -14.33 13.52 -4.03
N ILE A 111 -13.20 14.20 -3.91
CA ILE A 111 -11.86 13.66 -4.18
C ILE A 111 -11.00 13.94 -2.95
N THR A 112 -10.24 12.94 -2.50
CA THR A 112 -9.34 13.07 -1.35
C THR A 112 -8.05 12.31 -1.57
N VAL A 113 -6.93 12.89 -1.17
CA VAL A 113 -5.68 12.16 -0.97
C VAL A 113 -5.80 11.45 0.36
N ARG A 114 -5.81 10.12 0.37
CA ARG A 114 -6.07 9.35 1.58
C ARG A 114 -4.84 9.02 2.36
N ARG A 115 -3.86 8.46 1.69
CA ARG A 115 -2.62 7.98 2.29
C ARG A 115 -1.50 7.87 1.26
N PHE A 116 -0.29 7.83 1.75
CA PHE A 116 0.89 7.54 0.93
C PHE A 116 1.92 6.74 1.73
N ALA A 117 2.76 6.01 1.02
CA ALA A 117 4.01 5.46 1.52
C ALA A 117 5.14 5.99 0.65
N ARG A 118 6.27 6.32 1.26
CA ARG A 118 7.51 6.70 0.59
C ARG A 118 8.64 5.86 1.14
N PHE A 119 9.38 5.25 0.24
CA PHE A 119 10.61 4.55 0.57
C PHE A 119 11.80 5.26 -0.07
N GLU A 120 12.85 5.33 0.70
CA GLU A 120 14.19 5.67 0.26
C GLU A 120 15.06 4.52 0.69
N ARG A 121 15.73 3.89 -0.29
CA ARG A 121 16.49 2.68 -0.03
C ARG A 121 17.76 2.94 0.76
N SER A 122 18.12 1.99 1.59
CA SER A 122 19.48 1.85 2.09
C SER A 122 20.44 1.48 0.95
N GLU A 123 21.69 1.83 1.05
CA GLU A 123 22.72 1.48 0.07
C GLU A 123 23.50 0.23 0.50
N PRO A 124 23.76 -0.73 -0.38
CA PRO A 124 23.14 -0.91 -1.70
C PRO A 124 21.72 -1.50 -1.59
N GLY A 125 20.81 -1.08 -2.47
CA GLY A 125 19.42 -1.54 -2.43
C GLY A 125 18.64 -1.20 -3.70
N PHE A 126 17.35 -1.53 -3.70
CA PHE A 126 16.46 -1.42 -4.85
C PHE A 126 15.03 -1.20 -4.42
N ILE A 127 14.35 -0.24 -5.05
CA ILE A 127 12.91 -0.03 -4.87
C ILE A 127 12.17 -0.59 -6.08
N GLN A 128 11.19 -1.45 -5.81
CA GLN A 128 10.27 -2.00 -6.80
C GLN A 128 8.85 -1.63 -6.47
N ASP A 129 8.07 -1.28 -7.48
CA ASP A 129 6.64 -1.08 -7.38
C ASP A 129 5.87 -2.09 -8.22
N TYR A 130 4.58 -2.26 -7.89
CA TYR A 130 3.65 -3.04 -8.68
C TYR A 130 2.24 -2.49 -8.54
N ILE A 131 1.58 -2.19 -9.66
CA ILE A 131 0.18 -1.76 -9.71
C ILE A 131 -0.65 -2.84 -10.39
N HIS A 132 -1.66 -3.34 -9.67
CA HIS A 132 -2.54 -4.40 -10.14
C HIS A 132 -3.93 -3.86 -10.49
N MET A 133 -4.53 -4.44 -11.55
CA MET A 133 -5.90 -4.14 -12.01
C MET A 133 -6.20 -2.63 -12.12
N GLY A 134 -5.28 -1.88 -12.75
CA GLY A 134 -5.50 -0.45 -13.03
C GLY A 134 -5.61 0.44 -11.79
N GLY A 135 -4.89 0.09 -10.71
CA GLY A 135 -4.85 0.87 -9.48
C GLY A 135 -5.80 0.39 -8.38
N LYS A 136 -6.32 -0.85 -8.48
CA LYS A 136 -7.08 -1.46 -7.37
C LYS A 136 -6.17 -1.87 -6.22
N ILE A 137 -4.99 -2.39 -6.53
CA ILE A 137 -3.97 -2.75 -5.55
C ILE A 137 -2.64 -2.13 -6.00
N GLY A 138 -1.88 -1.63 -5.05
CA GLY A 138 -0.53 -1.14 -5.27
C GLY A 138 0.42 -1.66 -4.21
N VAL A 139 1.65 -1.91 -4.62
CA VAL A 139 2.74 -2.37 -3.77
C VAL A 139 3.97 -1.50 -4.01
N LEU A 140 4.66 -1.18 -2.95
CA LEU A 140 6.02 -0.63 -2.95
C LEU A 140 6.88 -1.55 -2.09
N LEU A 141 8.02 -2.00 -2.64
CA LEU A 141 8.91 -2.99 -2.02
C LEU A 141 10.33 -2.44 -1.99
N GLU A 142 11.01 -2.59 -0.86
CA GLU A 142 12.44 -2.29 -0.70
C GLU A 142 13.22 -3.57 -0.52
N LEU A 143 14.25 -3.74 -1.35
CA LEU A 143 15.22 -4.83 -1.28
C LEU A 143 16.61 -4.27 -0.94
N ALA A 144 17.33 -4.91 -0.03
CA ALA A 144 18.74 -4.67 0.21
C ALA A 144 19.57 -5.72 -0.52
N LEU A 145 20.72 -5.28 -1.03
CA LEU A 145 21.67 -6.11 -1.77
C LEU A 145 23.03 -6.06 -1.07
N GLU A 146 23.72 -7.19 -1.04
CA GLU A 146 25.11 -7.21 -0.58
C GLU A 146 26.05 -6.58 -1.61
N LYS A 147 25.75 -6.76 -2.92
CA LYS A 147 26.53 -6.23 -4.03
C LYS A 147 25.65 -5.39 -4.96
N ALA A 148 26.04 -4.15 -5.20
CA ALA A 148 25.27 -3.22 -6.01
C ALA A 148 25.08 -3.69 -7.48
N GLU A 149 26.08 -4.39 -8.02
CA GLU A 149 26.09 -4.90 -9.40
C GLU A 149 24.94 -5.89 -9.67
N ALA A 150 24.52 -6.63 -8.64
CA ALA A 150 23.41 -7.58 -8.75
C ALA A 150 22.08 -6.91 -9.08
N ALA A 151 21.92 -5.61 -8.83
CA ALA A 151 20.70 -4.85 -9.14
C ALA A 151 20.39 -4.78 -10.65
N GLY A 152 21.38 -4.97 -11.51
CA GLY A 152 21.23 -4.99 -12.98
C GLY A 152 20.93 -6.36 -13.58
N GLU A 153 21.09 -7.43 -12.81
CA GLU A 153 20.94 -8.80 -13.30
C GLU A 153 19.46 -9.15 -13.54
N GLU A 154 19.18 -9.81 -14.66
CA GLU A 154 17.82 -10.18 -15.06
C GLU A 154 17.14 -11.06 -13.99
N ALA A 155 17.87 -11.99 -13.40
CA ALA A 155 17.36 -12.85 -12.32
C ALA A 155 16.89 -12.04 -11.12
N PHE A 156 17.65 -11.00 -10.71
CA PHE A 156 17.26 -10.11 -9.64
C PHE A 156 16.04 -9.25 -10.01
N LEU A 157 16.02 -8.68 -11.22
CA LEU A 157 14.89 -7.85 -11.69
C LEU A 157 13.59 -8.65 -11.75
N ASN A 158 13.66 -9.91 -12.18
CA ASN A 158 12.52 -10.82 -12.18
C ASN A 158 12.08 -11.16 -10.75
N LEU A 159 13.01 -11.47 -9.84
CA LEU A 159 12.72 -11.69 -8.42
C LEU A 159 12.01 -10.48 -7.80
N ALA A 160 12.51 -9.25 -8.01
CA ALA A 160 11.91 -8.04 -7.46
C ALA A 160 10.45 -7.86 -7.90
N LYS A 161 10.17 -8.08 -9.19
CA LYS A 161 8.80 -8.04 -9.74
C LYS A 161 7.92 -9.14 -9.12
N ASP A 162 8.44 -10.35 -9.03
CA ASP A 162 7.71 -11.50 -8.49
C ASP A 162 7.37 -11.32 -7.02
N LEU A 163 8.28 -10.77 -6.23
CA LEU A 163 8.03 -10.44 -4.83
C LEU A 163 6.97 -9.35 -4.68
N ALA A 164 6.99 -8.32 -5.52
CA ALA A 164 5.95 -7.29 -5.50
C ALA A 164 4.57 -7.87 -5.89
N MET A 165 4.51 -8.78 -6.85
CA MET A 165 3.29 -9.52 -7.20
C MET A 165 2.82 -10.47 -6.08
N GLN A 166 3.76 -11.14 -5.40
CA GLN A 166 3.48 -11.97 -4.21
C GLN A 166 2.79 -11.15 -3.12
N VAL A 167 3.35 -9.98 -2.77
CA VAL A 167 2.76 -9.07 -1.77
C VAL A 167 1.36 -8.64 -2.20
N ALA A 168 1.15 -8.30 -3.48
CA ALA A 168 -0.17 -7.90 -3.97
C ALA A 168 -1.21 -9.01 -3.81
N ALA A 169 -0.85 -10.25 -4.15
CA ALA A 169 -1.75 -11.40 -4.19
C ALA A 169 -1.98 -12.03 -2.82
N ALA A 170 -0.92 -12.27 -2.05
CA ALA A 170 -0.96 -13.04 -0.82
C ALA A 170 -1.16 -12.19 0.46
N LYS A 171 -1.20 -10.86 0.34
CA LYS A 171 -1.50 -9.91 1.43
C LYS A 171 -0.72 -10.17 2.72
N PRO A 172 0.61 -10.32 2.71
CA PRO A 172 1.37 -10.45 3.93
C PRO A 172 1.24 -9.19 4.79
N GLU A 173 1.40 -9.34 6.10
CA GLU A 173 1.40 -8.23 7.06
C GLU A 173 2.81 -7.90 7.52
N TYR A 174 3.70 -8.88 7.54
CA TYR A 174 5.08 -8.80 8.00
C TYR A 174 6.03 -9.36 6.94
N VAL A 175 7.28 -8.95 6.95
CA VAL A 175 8.30 -9.60 6.11
C VAL A 175 8.68 -10.94 6.73
N ARG A 176 8.98 -10.97 8.04
CA ARG A 176 9.45 -12.13 8.81
C ARG A 176 8.69 -12.28 10.12
N ARG A 177 8.74 -13.47 10.70
CA ARG A 177 8.08 -13.78 11.98
C ARG A 177 8.63 -13.01 13.19
N ASP A 178 9.88 -12.58 13.15
CA ASP A 178 10.50 -11.77 14.20
C ASP A 178 10.01 -10.31 14.21
N GLU A 179 9.27 -9.90 13.21
CA GLU A 179 8.61 -8.59 13.15
C GLU A 179 7.22 -8.60 13.81
N VAL A 180 6.67 -9.79 14.11
CA VAL A 180 5.39 -9.92 14.82
C VAL A 180 5.63 -9.66 16.30
N ASP A 181 5.00 -8.63 16.85
CA ASP A 181 5.16 -8.27 18.25
C ASP A 181 4.55 -9.32 19.21
N GLU A 182 5.11 -9.40 20.42
CA GLU A 182 4.70 -10.36 21.43
C GLU A 182 3.24 -10.21 21.86
N GLU A 183 2.70 -9.00 21.84
CA GLU A 183 1.31 -8.73 22.19
C GLU A 183 0.36 -9.34 21.16
N THR A 184 0.66 -9.16 19.87
CA THR A 184 -0.07 -9.78 18.76
C THR A 184 -0.04 -11.30 18.87
N LEU A 185 1.16 -11.89 19.09
CA LEU A 185 1.29 -13.34 19.25
C LEU A 185 0.51 -13.87 20.46
N ALA A 186 0.53 -13.15 21.59
CA ALA A 186 -0.22 -13.54 22.79
C ALA A 186 -1.74 -13.48 22.54
N LYS A 187 -2.23 -12.46 21.85
CA LYS A 187 -3.64 -12.33 21.46
C LYS A 187 -4.09 -13.46 20.54
N GLU A 188 -3.33 -13.72 19.47
CA GLU A 188 -3.65 -14.81 18.54
C GLU A 188 -3.65 -16.16 19.25
N LYS A 189 -2.65 -16.44 20.10
CA LYS A 189 -2.60 -17.67 20.89
C LYS A 189 -3.81 -17.82 21.80
N ALA A 190 -4.20 -16.76 22.51
CA ALA A 190 -5.38 -16.78 23.40
C ALA A 190 -6.68 -17.06 22.62
N ILE A 191 -6.83 -16.44 21.44
CA ILE A 191 -7.97 -16.68 20.55
C ILE A 191 -8.02 -18.16 20.12
N TYR A 192 -6.89 -18.73 19.69
CA TYR A 192 -6.83 -20.13 19.23
C TYR A 192 -7.09 -21.12 20.37
N ILE A 193 -6.61 -20.84 21.60
CA ILE A 193 -6.93 -21.65 22.78
C ILE A 193 -8.43 -21.59 23.05
N ALA A 194 -9.02 -20.39 23.11
CA ALA A 194 -10.45 -20.21 23.38
C ALA A 194 -11.32 -20.93 22.33
N GLN A 195 -10.97 -20.87 21.06
CA GLN A 195 -11.65 -21.58 20.00
C GLN A 195 -11.59 -23.10 20.20
N ALA A 196 -10.40 -23.66 20.50
CA ALA A 196 -10.24 -25.08 20.71
C ALA A 196 -11.02 -25.58 21.96
N VAL A 197 -11.04 -24.80 23.04
CA VAL A 197 -11.83 -25.11 24.24
C VAL A 197 -13.33 -25.08 23.92
N ASN A 198 -13.80 -24.09 23.15
CA ASN A 198 -15.20 -24.02 22.71
C ASN A 198 -15.60 -25.20 21.79
N GLU A 199 -14.63 -25.77 21.07
CA GLU A 199 -14.77 -27.00 20.28
C GLU A 199 -14.76 -28.27 21.17
N GLY A 200 -14.71 -28.11 22.50
CA GLY A 200 -14.74 -29.24 23.47
C GLY A 200 -13.39 -29.93 23.69
N LYS A 201 -12.28 -29.28 23.34
CA LYS A 201 -10.94 -29.86 23.57
C LYS A 201 -10.47 -29.57 25.00
N PRO A 202 -9.85 -30.53 25.71
CA PRO A 202 -9.18 -30.29 26.98
C PRO A 202 -8.10 -29.23 26.84
N GLU A 203 -7.84 -28.43 27.89
CA GLU A 203 -6.94 -27.29 27.88
C GLU A 203 -5.51 -27.63 27.37
N ALA A 204 -4.95 -28.75 27.84
CA ALA A 204 -3.62 -29.20 27.40
C ALA A 204 -3.56 -29.58 25.90
N ILE A 205 -4.70 -30.00 25.30
CA ILE A 205 -4.81 -30.25 23.87
C ILE A 205 -5.03 -28.94 23.12
N ALA A 206 -5.82 -28.02 23.68
CA ALA A 206 -6.07 -26.70 23.12
C ALA A 206 -4.76 -25.89 22.94
N GLU A 207 -3.83 -25.96 23.90
CA GLU A 207 -2.50 -25.33 23.78
C GLU A 207 -1.70 -25.87 22.58
N LYS A 208 -1.67 -27.19 22.39
CA LYS A 208 -0.98 -27.80 21.23
C LYS A 208 -1.63 -27.39 19.90
N ILE A 209 -2.96 -27.34 19.85
CA ILE A 209 -3.69 -26.87 18.67
C ILE A 209 -3.36 -25.40 18.40
N ALA A 210 -3.32 -24.55 19.44
CA ALA A 210 -2.97 -23.15 19.31
C ALA A 210 -1.56 -22.97 18.76
N GLN A 211 -0.58 -23.77 19.20
CA GLN A 211 0.77 -23.74 18.65
C GLN A 211 0.79 -24.08 17.15
N GLY A 212 0.05 -25.11 16.73
CA GLY A 212 -0.06 -25.45 15.31
C GLY A 212 -0.76 -24.36 14.47
N ARG A 213 -1.76 -23.68 15.06
CA ARG A 213 -2.44 -22.54 14.41
C ARG A 213 -1.54 -21.32 14.32
N LEU A 214 -0.65 -21.07 15.29
CA LEU A 214 0.37 -20.02 15.22
C LEU A 214 1.37 -20.26 14.08
N GLU A 215 1.80 -21.51 13.88
CA GLU A 215 2.64 -21.83 12.73
C GLU A 215 1.94 -21.56 11.38
N LYS A 216 0.63 -21.82 11.34
CA LYS A 216 -0.18 -21.47 10.16
C LYS A 216 -0.29 -19.94 9.99
N PHE A 217 -0.51 -19.20 11.07
CA PHE A 217 -0.54 -17.75 11.08
C PHE A 217 0.75 -17.16 10.48
N PHE A 218 1.94 -17.61 10.89
CA PHE A 218 3.19 -17.15 10.29
C PHE A 218 3.28 -17.44 8.79
N LYS A 219 2.85 -18.63 8.35
CA LYS A 219 2.83 -19.00 6.92
C LYS A 219 1.87 -18.16 6.10
N GLU A 220 0.82 -17.62 6.71
CA GLU A 220 -0.16 -16.78 6.03
C GLU A 220 0.21 -15.30 6.06
N THR A 221 0.78 -14.81 7.17
CA THR A 221 1.02 -13.37 7.38
C THR A 221 2.46 -12.92 7.13
N CYS A 222 3.45 -13.82 7.21
CA CYS A 222 4.86 -13.48 7.01
C CYS A 222 5.29 -13.79 5.57
N LEU A 223 5.68 -12.77 4.82
CA LEU A 223 6.01 -12.87 3.40
C LEU A 223 7.04 -13.96 3.09
N GLU A 224 8.13 -14.04 3.84
CA GLU A 224 9.20 -15.03 3.60
C GLU A 224 8.74 -16.48 3.83
N GLU A 225 7.68 -16.70 4.64
CA GLU A 225 7.14 -18.02 4.94
C GLU A 225 6.00 -18.44 4.01
N GLN A 226 5.44 -17.49 3.27
CA GLN A 226 4.38 -17.77 2.30
C GLN A 226 4.87 -18.69 1.18
N VAL A 227 3.96 -19.53 0.70
CA VAL A 227 4.15 -20.29 -0.53
C VAL A 227 4.22 -19.31 -1.71
N TYR A 228 5.18 -19.51 -2.59
CA TYR A 228 5.37 -18.65 -3.75
C TYR A 228 4.24 -18.84 -4.77
N ILE A 229 3.62 -17.73 -5.18
CA ILE A 229 2.41 -17.75 -6.03
C ILE A 229 2.58 -18.40 -7.40
N LYS A 230 3.83 -18.51 -7.91
CA LYS A 230 4.13 -19.12 -9.20
C LYS A 230 4.60 -20.58 -9.09
N ASP A 231 5.01 -21.02 -7.89
CA ASP A 231 5.44 -22.40 -7.63
C ASP A 231 5.07 -22.81 -6.19
N ASN A 232 4.06 -23.64 -6.07
CA ASN A 232 3.53 -24.12 -4.79
C ASN A 232 4.49 -25.03 -4.00
N ASN A 233 5.58 -25.48 -4.60
CA ASN A 233 6.62 -26.28 -3.92
C ASN A 233 7.70 -25.42 -3.26
N LEU A 234 7.67 -24.10 -3.50
CA LEU A 234 8.68 -23.16 -3.08
C LEU A 234 8.08 -22.12 -2.12
N THR A 235 8.80 -21.79 -1.05
CA THR A 235 8.49 -20.62 -0.23
C THR A 235 9.23 -19.41 -0.77
N VAL A 236 8.74 -18.20 -0.45
CA VAL A 236 9.41 -16.95 -0.80
C VAL A 236 10.85 -16.92 -0.28
N LYS A 237 11.08 -17.41 0.95
CA LYS A 237 12.43 -17.52 1.54
C LYS A 237 13.36 -18.38 0.69
N LYS A 238 12.90 -19.56 0.27
CA LYS A 238 13.71 -20.45 -0.59
C LYS A 238 13.99 -19.84 -1.95
N LEU A 239 13.01 -19.13 -2.54
CA LEU A 239 13.22 -18.40 -3.78
C LEU A 239 14.32 -17.34 -3.63
N LEU A 240 14.29 -16.56 -2.53
CA LEU A 240 15.33 -15.57 -2.23
C LEU A 240 16.71 -16.22 -2.11
N GLU A 241 16.81 -17.33 -1.37
CA GLU A 241 18.06 -18.07 -1.16
C GLU A 241 18.63 -18.64 -2.49
N GLN A 242 17.77 -19.15 -3.36
CA GLN A 242 18.18 -19.65 -4.67
C GLN A 242 18.73 -18.53 -5.55
N VAL A 243 18.00 -17.43 -5.72
CA VAL A 243 18.45 -16.31 -6.56
C VAL A 243 19.72 -15.66 -5.97
N ALA A 244 19.80 -15.50 -4.65
CA ALA A 244 21.01 -15.00 -3.98
C ALA A 244 22.23 -15.89 -4.23
N SER A 245 22.05 -17.22 -4.19
CA SER A 245 23.09 -18.19 -4.53
C SER A 245 23.54 -18.08 -5.97
N ASP A 246 22.60 -18.00 -6.92
CA ASP A 246 22.89 -17.91 -8.36
C ASP A 246 23.66 -16.64 -8.70
N LEU A 247 23.33 -15.53 -8.03
CA LEU A 247 24.00 -14.24 -8.20
C LEU A 247 25.31 -14.10 -7.38
N GLY A 248 25.56 -15.02 -6.47
CA GLY A 248 26.67 -14.91 -5.53
C GLY A 248 26.62 -13.62 -4.69
N ALA A 249 25.42 -13.13 -4.35
CA ALA A 249 25.17 -11.90 -3.61
C ALA A 249 23.97 -12.05 -2.70
N GLY A 250 24.10 -11.64 -1.43
CA GLY A 250 23.00 -11.65 -0.48
C GLY A 250 21.87 -10.68 -0.89
N ILE A 251 20.62 -11.13 -0.77
CA ILE A 251 19.41 -10.35 -1.04
C ILE A 251 18.52 -10.45 0.20
N LYS A 252 17.96 -9.29 0.64
CA LYS A 252 17.01 -9.24 1.76
C LYS A 252 15.81 -8.38 1.40
N ILE A 253 14.62 -8.82 1.80
CA ILE A 253 13.45 -7.94 1.83
C ILE A 253 13.59 -7.05 3.07
N VAL A 254 13.59 -5.73 2.86
CA VAL A 254 13.69 -4.75 3.95
C VAL A 254 12.31 -4.45 4.49
N ARG A 255 11.39 -4.05 3.62
CA ARG A 255 10.01 -3.70 3.94
C ARG A 255 9.15 -3.64 2.68
N PHE A 256 7.84 -3.62 2.87
CA PHE A 256 6.88 -3.34 1.81
C PHE A 256 5.75 -2.43 2.32
N ALA A 257 5.05 -1.80 1.40
CA ALA A 257 3.74 -1.21 1.61
C ALA A 257 2.78 -1.80 0.59
N ARG A 258 1.61 -2.22 1.04
CA ARG A 258 0.52 -2.70 0.20
C ARG A 258 -0.73 -1.88 0.49
N TYR A 259 -1.30 -1.30 -0.53
CA TYR A 259 -2.59 -0.64 -0.45
C TYR A 259 -3.61 -1.35 -1.31
N GLU A 260 -4.82 -1.47 -0.81
CA GLU A 260 -5.98 -1.85 -1.58
C GLU A 260 -6.96 -0.67 -1.57
N LYS A 261 -7.44 -0.29 -2.74
CA LYS A 261 -8.33 0.85 -2.93
C LYS A 261 -9.54 0.77 -2.02
N GLY A 262 -9.79 1.80 -1.22
CA GLY A 262 -10.95 1.89 -0.34
C GLY A 262 -10.94 0.93 0.85
N GLU A 263 -9.83 0.24 1.10
CA GLU A 263 -9.69 -0.69 2.23
C GLU A 263 -10.03 -0.02 3.57
N GLY A 264 -10.95 -0.63 4.35
CA GLY A 264 -11.39 -0.08 5.64
C GLY A 264 -12.32 1.13 5.58
N LEU A 265 -12.68 1.60 4.38
CA LEU A 265 -13.70 2.64 4.21
C LEU A 265 -15.11 2.02 4.10
N ALA A 266 -16.11 2.73 4.64
CA ALA A 266 -17.49 2.38 4.40
C ALA A 266 -17.78 2.43 2.89
N LYS A 267 -18.35 1.36 2.34
CA LYS A 267 -18.81 1.35 0.95
C LYS A 267 -20.22 1.93 0.89
N ARG A 268 -20.52 2.64 -0.20
CA ARG A 268 -21.89 3.04 -0.52
C ARG A 268 -22.69 1.74 -0.68
N SER A 269 -23.73 1.56 0.13
CA SER A 269 -24.72 0.51 -0.13
C SER A 269 -25.53 1.00 -1.33
N ASP A 270 -25.38 0.33 -2.47
CA ASP A 270 -26.30 0.52 -3.60
C ASP A 270 -27.66 -0.08 -3.19
N ASP A 271 -28.46 0.75 -2.52
CA ASP A 271 -29.87 0.42 -2.28
C ASP A 271 -30.66 0.67 -3.59
N PHE A 272 -30.41 -0.22 -4.56
CA PHE A 272 -31.07 -0.17 -5.89
C PHE A 272 -32.60 -0.32 -5.78
N VAL A 273 -33.10 -0.78 -4.63
CA VAL A 273 -34.54 -0.96 -4.39
C VAL A 273 -35.20 0.34 -3.91
N GLY A 274 -34.44 1.22 -3.23
CA GLY A 274 -34.94 2.51 -2.73
C GLY A 274 -34.95 3.63 -3.77
N GLU A 275 -34.21 3.50 -4.87
CA GLU A 275 -34.17 4.52 -5.96
C GLU A 275 -35.23 4.30 -7.07
N VAL A 276 -35.96 3.18 -7.03
CA VAL A 276 -36.96 2.80 -8.08
C VAL A 276 -38.39 2.86 -7.54
N MET A 277 -38.62 3.25 -6.29
CA MET A 277 -39.94 3.59 -5.76
C MET A 277 -40.03 5.10 -5.55
#